data_76ab3a6db8f0b91b9fa61efc7dbac6b5
#
_entry.id   76ab3a6db8f0b91b9fa61efc7dbac6b5
#
_cell.length_a   1.000
_cell.length_b   1.000
_cell.length_c   1.000
_cell.angle_alpha   90.00
_cell.angle_beta   90.00
_cell.angle_gamma   90.00
#
_symmetry.space_group_name_H-M   'P 1'
#
loop_
_entity.id
_entity.type
_entity.pdbx_description
1 polymer ?
#
loop_
_entity_poly.entity_id
_entity_poly.type
_entity_poly.pdbx_seq_one_letter_code
_entity_poly.pdbx_strand_id
1 'polypeptide(L)'
;MASLEVDQKYLGKLAKTVEADNPLLASILFKILGLSINLSAHTVKARKQRRLEHTSRPNQSLELYLHIIWLAREGALLLEQYVIPMVGLYVELKVLAYKLRASFYHIFVQFHNHPPVTKWDLSTPETQATATVPGLAPQRIDKGKGIAKDDDLDPVPSSEGGPVGPPPGFGPESPAAFLMPAVDYLPHAHNYFKEAVAIADQLLWGSHSLRLSVKTEYAAFLYECVHDAEASRTVAKNTIGEVYDATEGIDNDMFNDACTLVAILGKMMKRGLGSNNTAEATGTDNGAAPPGMI
;
A
#
# COMPACT_ATOMS: atom_id res chain seq x y z
N MET A 1 10.16 -7.27 -4.28
CA MET A 1 10.13 -7.72 -5.67
C MET A 1 10.25 -9.25 -5.74
N ALA A 2 11.31 -9.90 -5.22
CA ALA A 2 11.45 -11.36 -5.30
C ALA A 2 10.29 -12.12 -4.62
N SER A 3 9.76 -11.63 -3.50
CA SER A 3 8.56 -12.20 -2.87
C SER A 3 7.37 -12.25 -3.86
N LEU A 4 7.18 -11.21 -4.65
CA LEU A 4 6.11 -11.12 -5.64
C LEU A 4 6.34 -12.08 -6.84
N GLU A 5 7.59 -12.30 -7.23
CA GLU A 5 7.94 -13.27 -8.29
C GLU A 5 7.63 -14.70 -7.85
N VAL A 6 7.95 -15.03 -6.59
CA VAL A 6 7.58 -16.32 -5.98
C VAL A 6 6.06 -16.49 -5.98
N ASP A 7 5.29 -15.47 -5.59
CA ASP A 7 3.83 -15.53 -5.57
C ASP A 7 3.23 -15.76 -6.95
N GLN A 8 3.74 -15.05 -7.97
CA GLN A 8 3.28 -15.22 -9.36
C GLN A 8 3.58 -16.63 -9.90
N LYS A 9 4.74 -17.18 -9.56
CA LYS A 9 5.11 -18.56 -9.88
C LYS A 9 4.16 -19.56 -9.23
N TYR A 10 3.86 -19.39 -7.93
CA TYR A 10 2.91 -20.24 -7.22
C TYR A 10 1.49 -20.08 -7.75
N LEU A 11 1.02 -18.86 -8.03
CA LEU A 11 -0.29 -18.63 -8.65
C LEU A 11 -0.44 -19.41 -9.95
N GLY A 12 0.56 -19.34 -10.83
CA GLY A 12 0.53 -20.06 -12.11
C GLY A 12 0.56 -21.59 -11.94
N LYS A 13 1.41 -22.10 -11.01
CA LYS A 13 1.51 -23.54 -10.69
C LYS A 13 0.20 -24.07 -10.12
N LEU A 14 -0.33 -23.39 -9.09
CA LEU A 14 -1.53 -23.82 -8.38
C LEU A 14 -2.79 -23.68 -9.25
N ALA A 15 -2.89 -22.65 -10.10
CA ALA A 15 -3.99 -22.53 -11.06
C ALA A 15 -4.06 -23.74 -11.99
N LYS A 16 -2.91 -24.19 -12.52
CA LYS A 16 -2.84 -25.40 -13.34
C LYS A 16 -3.18 -26.68 -12.57
N THR A 17 -2.74 -26.77 -11.31
CA THR A 17 -2.98 -27.96 -10.48
C THR A 17 -4.46 -28.13 -10.16
N VAL A 18 -5.17 -27.03 -9.86
CA VAL A 18 -6.60 -27.09 -9.51
C VAL A 18 -7.52 -27.09 -10.73
N GLU A 19 -7.01 -26.91 -11.95
CA GLU A 19 -7.80 -26.77 -13.18
C GLU A 19 -8.66 -28.01 -13.46
N ALA A 20 -8.11 -29.18 -13.19
CA ALA A 20 -8.83 -30.45 -13.39
C ALA A 20 -9.98 -30.64 -12.39
N ASP A 21 -9.79 -30.22 -11.13
CA ASP A 21 -10.75 -30.42 -10.05
C ASP A 21 -11.77 -29.28 -9.96
N ASN A 22 -11.31 -28.05 -10.17
CA ASN A 22 -12.11 -26.83 -10.05
C ASN A 22 -11.71 -25.78 -11.10
N PRO A 23 -12.26 -25.87 -12.33
CA PRO A 23 -11.91 -24.96 -13.42
C PRO A 23 -12.33 -23.52 -13.15
N LEU A 24 -13.38 -23.30 -12.34
CA LEU A 24 -13.77 -21.94 -11.92
C LEU A 24 -12.69 -21.31 -11.06
N LEU A 25 -12.21 -22.01 -10.04
CA LEU A 25 -11.13 -21.54 -9.17
C LEU A 25 -9.87 -21.29 -9.99
N ALA A 26 -9.49 -22.20 -10.88
CA ALA A 26 -8.34 -22.01 -11.77
C ALA A 26 -8.46 -20.75 -12.62
N SER A 27 -9.62 -20.50 -13.23
CA SER A 27 -9.88 -19.30 -14.02
C SER A 27 -9.70 -18.01 -13.20
N ILE A 28 -10.17 -18.00 -11.94
CA ILE A 28 -10.02 -16.85 -11.03
C ILE A 28 -8.56 -16.65 -10.65
N LEU A 29 -7.82 -17.73 -10.36
CA LEU A 29 -6.39 -17.65 -10.05
C LEU A 29 -5.57 -17.09 -11.23
N PHE A 30 -5.88 -17.45 -12.47
CA PHE A 30 -5.27 -16.87 -13.67
C PHE A 30 -5.60 -15.38 -13.81
N LYS A 31 -6.83 -14.95 -13.47
CA LYS A 31 -7.18 -13.51 -13.43
C LYS A 31 -6.35 -12.76 -12.39
N ILE A 32 -6.24 -13.32 -11.18
CA ILE A 32 -5.42 -12.73 -10.10
C ILE A 32 -3.95 -12.67 -10.52
N LEU A 33 -3.43 -13.68 -11.20
CA LEU A 33 -2.07 -13.67 -11.75
C LEU A 33 -1.88 -12.52 -12.73
N GLY A 34 -2.80 -12.33 -13.67
CA GLY A 34 -2.77 -11.21 -14.62
C GLY A 34 -2.81 -9.84 -13.92
N LEU A 35 -3.67 -9.69 -12.90
CA LEU A 35 -3.72 -8.49 -12.07
C LEU A 35 -2.40 -8.26 -11.32
N SER A 36 -1.82 -9.30 -10.72
CA SER A 36 -0.55 -9.22 -9.99
C SER A 36 0.62 -8.81 -10.87
N ILE A 37 0.69 -9.30 -12.11
CA ILE A 37 1.73 -8.91 -13.08
C ILE A 37 1.60 -7.42 -13.45
N ASN A 38 0.39 -6.98 -13.79
CA ASN A 38 0.13 -5.59 -14.11
C ASN A 38 0.42 -4.66 -12.92
N LEU A 39 -0.03 -5.04 -11.73
CA LEU A 39 0.19 -4.31 -10.50
C LEU A 39 1.67 -4.16 -10.18
N SER A 40 2.46 -5.22 -10.38
CA SER A 40 3.92 -5.21 -10.25
C SER A 40 4.56 -4.16 -11.17
N ALA A 41 4.21 -4.15 -12.44
CA ALA A 41 4.74 -3.20 -13.42
C ALA A 41 4.38 -1.75 -13.04
N HIS A 42 3.14 -1.50 -12.62
CA HIS A 42 2.69 -0.17 -12.23
C HIS A 42 3.32 0.33 -10.92
N THR A 43 3.50 -0.55 -9.93
CA THR A 43 4.19 -0.18 -8.67
C THR A 43 5.66 0.14 -8.89
N VAL A 44 6.36 -0.55 -9.80
CA VAL A 44 7.73 -0.18 -10.22
C VAL A 44 7.76 1.19 -10.86
N LYS A 45 6.81 1.47 -11.77
CA LYS A 45 6.68 2.78 -12.43
C LYS A 45 6.41 3.88 -11.40
N ALA A 46 5.48 3.65 -10.47
CA ALA A 46 5.16 4.60 -9.40
C ALA A 46 6.36 4.91 -8.49
N ARG A 47 7.14 3.89 -8.11
CA ARG A 47 8.36 4.09 -7.32
C ARG A 47 9.43 4.89 -8.06
N LYS A 48 9.57 4.70 -9.37
CA LYS A 48 10.47 5.52 -10.20
C LYS A 48 9.99 6.96 -10.26
N GLN A 49 8.69 7.18 -10.47
CA GLN A 49 8.10 8.51 -10.51
C GLN A 49 8.28 9.26 -9.19
N ARG A 50 8.01 8.64 -8.03
CA ARG A 50 8.24 9.25 -6.71
C ARG A 50 9.66 9.79 -6.52
N ARG A 51 10.67 9.12 -7.09
CA ARG A 51 12.06 9.58 -7.01
C ARG A 51 12.32 10.81 -7.90
N LEU A 52 11.51 10.99 -8.95
CA LEU A 52 11.63 12.08 -9.92
C LEU A 52 10.71 13.26 -9.60
N GLU A 53 9.69 13.07 -8.78
CA GLU A 53 8.63 14.06 -8.49
C GLU A 53 9.08 15.27 -7.66
N HIS A 54 10.28 15.27 -7.14
CA HIS A 54 10.89 16.53 -6.67
C HIS A 54 11.01 17.59 -7.80
N THR A 55 10.75 17.21 -9.06
CA THR A 55 10.93 18.06 -10.25
C THR A 55 9.75 18.10 -11.23
N SER A 56 8.66 17.31 -11.10
CA SER A 56 7.66 17.13 -12.15
C SER A 56 6.20 17.12 -11.67
N ARG A 57 5.29 17.44 -12.59
CA ARG A 57 3.85 17.71 -12.42
C ARG A 57 3.09 16.64 -11.61
N PRO A 58 2.31 17.04 -10.58
CA PRO A 58 1.61 16.13 -9.66
C PRO A 58 0.48 15.29 -10.30
N ASN A 59 -0.18 15.77 -11.35
CA ASN A 59 -1.38 15.12 -11.89
C ASN A 59 -1.14 13.76 -12.55
N GLN A 60 0.03 13.56 -13.17
CA GLN A 60 0.33 12.31 -13.89
C GLN A 60 0.53 11.11 -12.95
N SER A 61 0.96 11.38 -11.72
CA SER A 61 1.14 10.37 -10.69
C SER A 61 -0.17 9.95 -10.04
N LEU A 62 -1.14 10.86 -9.94
CA LEU A 62 -2.45 10.58 -9.36
C LEU A 62 -3.19 9.50 -10.16
N GLU A 63 -3.26 9.62 -11.48
CA GLU A 63 -3.91 8.63 -12.34
C GLU A 63 -3.27 7.23 -12.16
N LEU A 64 -1.93 7.19 -12.09
CA LEU A 64 -1.22 5.94 -11.87
C LEU A 64 -1.55 5.34 -10.49
N TYR A 65 -1.63 6.16 -9.44
CA TYR A 65 -1.98 5.68 -8.09
C TYR A 65 -3.43 5.20 -8.02
N LEU A 66 -4.37 5.91 -8.63
CA LEU A 66 -5.77 5.47 -8.75
C LEU A 66 -5.87 4.12 -9.48
N HIS A 67 -5.13 3.96 -10.55
CA HIS A 67 -5.10 2.69 -11.29
C HIS A 67 -4.50 1.54 -10.47
N ILE A 68 -3.43 1.80 -9.70
CA ILE A 68 -2.84 0.82 -8.78
C ILE A 68 -3.85 0.41 -7.70
N ILE A 69 -4.55 1.37 -7.10
CA ILE A 69 -5.59 1.12 -6.09
C ILE A 69 -6.72 0.29 -6.69
N TRP A 70 -7.16 0.62 -7.91
CA TRP A 70 -8.20 -0.14 -8.60
C TRP A 70 -7.79 -1.59 -8.86
N LEU A 71 -6.57 -1.84 -9.39
CA LEU A 71 -6.06 -3.19 -9.61
C LEU A 71 -5.98 -3.99 -8.30
N ALA A 72 -5.49 -3.37 -7.22
CA ALA A 72 -5.39 -4.02 -5.92
C ALA A 72 -6.79 -4.34 -5.34
N ARG A 73 -7.77 -3.44 -5.52
CA ARG A 73 -9.16 -3.67 -5.12
C ARG A 73 -9.78 -4.85 -5.85
N GLU A 74 -9.64 -4.90 -7.17
CA GLU A 74 -10.18 -6.02 -7.97
C GLU A 74 -9.54 -7.35 -7.54
N GLY A 75 -8.22 -7.36 -7.29
CA GLY A 75 -7.53 -8.54 -6.78
C GLY A 75 -8.03 -8.97 -5.40
N ALA A 76 -8.21 -8.03 -4.47
CA ALA A 76 -8.73 -8.30 -3.13
C ALA A 76 -10.16 -8.85 -3.18
N LEU A 77 -11.04 -8.27 -4.00
CA LEU A 77 -12.41 -8.73 -4.18
C LEU A 77 -12.47 -10.17 -4.72
N LEU A 78 -11.67 -10.48 -5.75
CA LEU A 78 -11.61 -11.85 -6.28
C LEU A 78 -11.12 -12.85 -5.24
N LEU A 79 -10.15 -12.47 -4.41
CA LEU A 79 -9.67 -13.33 -3.32
C LEU A 79 -10.74 -13.55 -2.26
N GLU A 80 -11.34 -12.49 -1.74
CA GLU A 80 -12.27 -12.56 -0.61
C GLU A 80 -13.60 -13.23 -0.99
N GLN A 81 -14.12 -12.94 -2.18
CA GLN A 81 -15.42 -13.47 -2.59
C GLN A 81 -15.36 -14.89 -3.14
N TYR A 82 -14.26 -15.26 -3.80
CA TYR A 82 -14.22 -16.54 -4.52
C TYR A 82 -13.10 -17.47 -4.04
N VAL A 83 -11.86 -16.99 -3.88
CA VAL A 83 -10.74 -17.86 -3.61
C VAL A 83 -10.74 -18.34 -2.17
N ILE A 84 -10.79 -17.44 -1.19
CA ILE A 84 -10.72 -17.76 0.25
C ILE A 84 -11.80 -18.76 0.68
N PRO A 85 -13.07 -18.67 0.23
CA PRO A 85 -14.07 -19.67 0.56
C PRO A 85 -13.81 -21.07 -0.01
N MET A 86 -13.04 -21.16 -1.10
CA MET A 86 -12.81 -22.42 -1.82
C MET A 86 -11.45 -23.09 -1.52
N VAL A 87 -10.52 -22.41 -0.82
CA VAL A 87 -9.16 -22.93 -0.61
C VAL A 87 -9.01 -23.97 0.49
N GLY A 88 -10.09 -24.37 1.17
CA GLY A 88 -10.02 -25.21 2.38
C GLY A 88 -9.24 -26.53 2.22
N LEU A 89 -9.20 -27.11 1.03
CA LEU A 89 -8.53 -28.37 0.72
C LEU A 89 -7.07 -28.21 0.22
N TYR A 90 -6.68 -27.02 -0.22
CA TYR A 90 -5.40 -26.76 -0.87
C TYR A 90 -4.47 -25.99 0.06
N VAL A 91 -3.54 -26.68 0.71
CA VAL A 91 -2.65 -26.09 1.74
C VAL A 91 -1.84 -24.91 1.22
N GLU A 92 -1.07 -25.11 0.15
CA GLU A 92 -0.25 -24.02 -0.44
C GLU A 92 -1.12 -22.86 -0.96
N LEU A 93 -2.26 -23.18 -1.58
CA LEU A 93 -3.18 -22.17 -2.10
C LEU A 93 -3.82 -21.36 -0.97
N LYS A 94 -4.10 -22.00 0.17
CA LYS A 94 -4.59 -21.30 1.37
C LYS A 94 -3.58 -20.28 1.87
N VAL A 95 -2.32 -20.69 2.05
CA VAL A 95 -1.26 -19.75 2.47
C VAL A 95 -1.10 -18.62 1.47
N LEU A 96 -1.06 -18.92 0.18
CA LEU A 96 -0.93 -17.93 -0.88
C LEU A 96 -2.11 -16.94 -0.91
N ALA A 97 -3.34 -17.41 -0.77
CA ALA A 97 -4.53 -16.56 -0.77
C ALA A 97 -4.53 -15.56 0.39
N TYR A 98 -4.21 -16.02 1.60
CA TYR A 98 -4.11 -15.14 2.77
C TYR A 98 -2.96 -14.15 2.66
N LYS A 99 -1.82 -14.59 2.12
CA LYS A 99 -0.72 -13.68 1.80
C LYS A 99 -1.11 -12.61 0.79
N LEU A 100 -1.70 -12.99 -0.33
CA LEU A 100 -2.10 -12.04 -1.38
C LEU A 100 -3.13 -11.04 -0.88
N ARG A 101 -4.05 -11.45 0.01
CA ARG A 101 -4.94 -10.51 0.69
C ARG A 101 -4.16 -9.44 1.46
N ALA A 102 -3.20 -9.86 2.27
CA ALA A 102 -2.34 -8.94 3.01
C ALA A 102 -1.54 -8.02 2.06
N SER A 103 -1.03 -8.56 0.95
CA SER A 103 -0.28 -7.80 -0.06
C SER A 103 -1.14 -6.74 -0.76
N PHE A 104 -2.40 -7.01 -1.09
CA PHE A 104 -3.30 -6.01 -1.67
C PHE A 104 -3.62 -4.90 -0.67
N TYR A 105 -3.85 -5.23 0.61
CA TYR A 105 -4.04 -4.22 1.65
C TYR A 105 -2.76 -3.41 1.94
N HIS A 106 -1.59 -4.02 1.82
CA HIS A 106 -0.32 -3.29 1.87
C HIS A 106 -0.23 -2.22 0.76
N ILE A 107 -0.74 -2.52 -0.44
CA ILE A 107 -0.81 -1.53 -1.52
C ILE A 107 -1.75 -0.38 -1.17
N PHE A 108 -2.89 -0.63 -0.52
CA PHE A 108 -3.75 0.45 -0.04
C PHE A 108 -3.03 1.34 0.98
N VAL A 109 -2.24 0.77 1.89
CA VAL A 109 -1.41 1.57 2.80
C VAL A 109 -0.41 2.44 2.02
N GLN A 110 0.26 1.90 1.01
CA GLN A 110 1.28 2.62 0.26
C GLN A 110 0.74 3.71 -0.68
N PHE A 111 -0.43 3.52 -1.27
CA PHE A 111 -0.96 4.38 -2.33
C PHE A 111 -2.24 5.11 -1.97
N HIS A 112 -3.01 4.64 -0.99
CA HIS A 112 -4.18 5.32 -0.50
C HIS A 112 -3.87 6.16 0.75
N ASN A 113 -3.08 5.62 1.70
CA ASN A 113 -2.74 6.31 2.94
C ASN A 113 -1.45 7.14 2.82
N HIS A 114 -0.42 6.67 2.09
CA HIS A 114 0.91 7.28 2.00
C HIS A 114 1.53 7.27 0.58
N PRO A 115 1.64 8.37 -0.17
CA PRO A 115 1.05 9.66 0.09
C PRO A 115 -0.46 9.54 -0.02
N PRO A 116 -1.17 10.19 0.86
CA PRO A 116 -2.61 10.05 0.86
C PRO A 116 -3.17 10.63 -0.43
N VAL A 117 -3.64 9.76 -1.31
CA VAL A 117 -4.51 10.16 -2.42
C VAL A 117 -5.73 10.91 -1.86
N THR A 118 -6.07 10.62 -0.58
CA THR A 118 -7.05 11.35 0.22
C THR A 118 -6.69 12.80 0.52
N LYS A 119 -5.42 13.20 0.51
CA LYS A 119 -4.96 14.58 0.78
C LYS A 119 -4.69 15.40 -0.49
N TRP A 120 -4.85 14.80 -1.67
CA TRP A 120 -4.81 15.54 -2.90
C TRP A 120 -6.10 16.34 -3.02
N ASP A 121 -6.04 17.57 -2.51
CA ASP A 121 -7.08 18.54 -2.67
C ASP A 121 -7.25 18.79 -4.16
N LEU A 122 -8.37 18.36 -4.71
CA LEU A 122 -8.80 18.72 -6.05
C LEU A 122 -9.30 20.18 -6.00
N SER A 123 -8.44 21.08 -5.53
CA SER A 123 -8.59 22.49 -5.82
C SER A 123 -8.36 22.64 -7.31
N THR A 124 -9.43 22.50 -8.08
CA THR A 124 -9.45 22.95 -9.46
C THR A 124 -8.98 24.41 -9.49
N PRO A 125 -8.18 24.83 -10.47
CA PRO A 125 -7.72 26.22 -10.57
C PRO A 125 -8.86 27.25 -10.54
N GLU A 126 -10.09 26.85 -10.83
CA GLU A 126 -11.27 27.71 -10.78
C GLU A 126 -11.74 28.05 -9.35
N THR A 127 -11.47 27.20 -8.35
CA THR A 127 -11.87 27.49 -6.95
C THR A 127 -10.88 28.40 -6.24
N GLN A 128 -9.65 28.53 -6.74
CA GLN A 128 -8.66 29.48 -6.16
C GLN A 128 -8.81 30.92 -6.65
N ALA A 129 -9.52 31.13 -7.77
CA ALA A 129 -9.71 32.49 -8.33
C ALA A 129 -10.75 33.33 -7.55
N THR A 130 -11.53 32.76 -6.65
CA THR A 130 -12.58 33.49 -5.89
C THR A 130 -12.20 33.84 -4.45
N ALA A 131 -10.99 33.46 -3.98
CA ALA A 131 -10.61 33.65 -2.57
C ALA A 131 -9.69 34.83 -2.29
N THR A 132 -9.32 35.65 -3.30
CA THR A 132 -8.47 36.84 -3.08
C THR A 132 -8.92 38.02 -3.90
N VAL A 133 -9.98 38.71 -3.45
CA VAL A 133 -10.17 40.11 -3.75
C VAL A 133 -10.27 40.88 -2.40
N PRO A 134 -9.23 41.56 -1.98
CA PRO A 134 -9.33 42.45 -0.83
C PRO A 134 -10.00 43.76 -1.25
N GLY A 135 -11.11 44.07 -0.65
CA GLY A 135 -11.55 45.45 -0.46
C GLY A 135 -12.49 46.01 -1.53
N LEU A 136 -13.79 45.84 -1.29
CA LEU A 136 -14.75 46.88 -1.64
C LEU A 136 -15.78 46.99 -0.52
N ALA A 137 -15.74 48.10 0.14
CA ALA A 137 -16.66 48.51 1.20
C ALA A 137 -18.12 48.56 0.66
N PRO A 138 -19.14 48.31 1.51
CA PRO A 138 -20.52 48.40 1.09
C PRO A 138 -20.95 49.82 0.83
N GLN A 139 -21.20 50.18 -0.40
CA GLN A 139 -21.92 51.44 -0.71
C GLN A 139 -23.40 51.27 -0.35
N ARG A 140 -23.84 52.12 0.59
CA ARG A 140 -25.22 52.40 0.89
C ARG A 140 -25.88 52.96 -0.38
N ILE A 141 -26.94 52.33 -0.83
CA ILE A 141 -27.86 52.93 -1.81
C ILE A 141 -29.11 53.35 -1.08
N ASP A 142 -29.40 54.62 -1.23
CA ASP A 142 -30.42 55.44 -0.63
C ASP A 142 -31.81 55.12 -1.16
N LYS A 143 -32.83 55.37 -0.33
CA LYS A 143 -34.24 55.20 -0.60
C LYS A 143 -34.75 56.20 -1.65
N GLY A 144 -35.37 55.65 -2.71
CA GLY A 144 -36.24 56.46 -3.61
C GLY A 144 -37.65 55.92 -3.59
N LYS A 145 -38.59 56.75 -3.14
CA LYS A 145 -40.05 56.59 -3.18
C LYS A 145 -40.57 56.57 -4.60
N GLY A 146 -41.65 55.75 -4.84
CA GLY A 146 -42.47 55.99 -6.04
C GLY A 146 -43.53 54.90 -6.32
N ILE A 147 -44.74 55.11 -5.79
CA ILE A 147 -46.09 54.98 -6.39
C ILE A 147 -46.55 53.57 -6.86
N ALA A 148 -47.69 53.18 -6.25
CA ALA A 148 -48.54 52.07 -6.57
C ALA A 148 -49.25 52.20 -7.93
N LYS A 149 -49.43 51.04 -8.59
CA LYS A 149 -50.64 50.74 -9.37
C LYS A 149 -50.85 49.21 -9.40
N ASP A 150 -52.04 48.82 -9.04
CA ASP A 150 -52.65 47.49 -9.18
C ASP A 150 -52.56 46.98 -10.62
N ASP A 151 -52.29 45.69 -10.78
CA ASP A 151 -53.14 44.76 -11.52
C ASP A 151 -52.59 43.33 -11.39
N ASP A 152 -53.52 42.43 -11.12
CA ASP A 152 -53.41 40.99 -10.98
C ASP A 152 -52.53 40.29 -12.00
N LEU A 153 -51.68 39.41 -11.54
CA LEU A 153 -51.40 38.04 -11.99
C LEU A 153 -50.09 37.57 -11.30
N ASP A 154 -50.23 36.58 -10.40
CA ASP A 154 -49.10 35.94 -9.76
C ASP A 154 -48.12 35.30 -10.77
N PRO A 155 -46.86 35.73 -10.82
CA PRO A 155 -45.78 34.89 -11.35
C PRO A 155 -45.20 34.12 -10.20
N VAL A 156 -45.34 32.80 -10.26
CA VAL A 156 -44.57 31.83 -9.49
C VAL A 156 -43.10 32.28 -9.47
N PRO A 157 -42.49 32.44 -8.29
CA PRO A 157 -41.06 32.74 -8.22
C PRO A 157 -40.28 31.57 -8.77
N SER A 158 -39.66 31.74 -9.93
CA SER A 158 -38.61 30.85 -10.40
C SER A 158 -37.49 30.90 -9.38
N SER A 159 -37.46 29.89 -8.54
CA SER A 159 -36.34 29.60 -7.65
C SER A 159 -35.16 29.25 -8.57
N GLU A 160 -34.36 30.23 -8.97
CA GLU A 160 -33.00 29.99 -9.44
C GLU A 160 -32.23 29.39 -8.28
N GLY A 161 -32.37 28.06 -8.10
CA GLY A 161 -31.51 27.29 -7.25
C GLY A 161 -30.13 27.29 -7.86
N GLY A 162 -29.26 28.19 -7.41
CA GLY A 162 -27.84 28.02 -7.61
C GLY A 162 -27.40 26.67 -7.05
N PRO A 163 -26.26 26.12 -7.51
CA PRO A 163 -25.79 24.84 -7.04
C PRO A 163 -25.73 24.85 -5.50
N VAL A 164 -26.58 24.02 -4.88
CA VAL A 164 -26.62 23.87 -3.43
C VAL A 164 -25.29 23.29 -3.03
N GLY A 165 -24.48 24.03 -2.31
CA GLY A 165 -23.23 23.53 -1.75
C GLY A 165 -23.50 22.29 -0.88
N PRO A 166 -22.54 21.38 -0.78
CA PRO A 166 -22.71 20.18 0.02
C PRO A 166 -23.08 20.55 1.46
N PRO A 167 -23.91 19.74 2.14
CA PRO A 167 -24.32 19.98 3.51
C PRO A 167 -23.11 20.14 4.44
N PRO A 168 -23.20 20.91 5.54
CA PRO A 168 -22.10 21.04 6.50
C PRO A 168 -21.68 19.67 7.03
N GLY A 169 -20.41 19.28 6.82
CA GLY A 169 -19.86 17.98 7.19
C GLY A 169 -19.45 17.10 6.00
N PHE A 170 -19.90 17.43 4.81
CA PHE A 170 -19.40 16.81 3.58
C PHE A 170 -18.30 17.71 2.98
N GLY A 171 -17.06 17.49 3.40
CA GLY A 171 -15.91 17.99 2.66
C GLY A 171 -15.83 17.34 1.27
N PRO A 172 -15.08 17.90 0.32
CA PRO A 172 -14.88 17.27 -0.98
C PRO A 172 -14.31 15.85 -0.78
N GLU A 173 -15.04 14.85 -1.27
CA GLU A 173 -14.58 13.47 -1.22
C GLU A 173 -13.26 13.35 -1.99
N SER A 174 -12.33 12.57 -1.43
CA SER A 174 -11.06 12.33 -2.12
C SER A 174 -11.28 11.59 -3.43
N PRO A 175 -10.45 11.81 -4.47
CA PRO A 175 -10.58 11.15 -5.77
C PRO A 175 -10.62 9.64 -5.71
N ALA A 176 -10.07 9.04 -4.66
CA ALA A 176 -10.07 7.60 -4.45
C ALA A 176 -11.30 7.10 -3.67
N ALA A 177 -12.13 7.97 -3.10
CA ALA A 177 -13.27 7.59 -2.25
C ALA A 177 -14.31 6.75 -3.01
N PHE A 178 -14.47 6.96 -4.32
CA PHE A 178 -15.34 6.14 -5.15
C PHE A 178 -14.76 4.73 -5.42
N LEU A 179 -13.45 4.55 -5.28
CA LEU A 179 -12.80 3.25 -5.44
C LEU A 179 -12.74 2.49 -4.12
N MET A 180 -12.28 3.17 -3.08
CA MET A 180 -12.11 2.63 -1.74
C MET A 180 -12.43 3.70 -0.70
N PRO A 181 -13.15 3.38 0.40
CA PRO A 181 -13.42 4.32 1.48
C PRO A 181 -12.14 4.96 2.02
N ALA A 182 -12.23 6.23 2.44
CA ALA A 182 -11.13 6.97 3.04
C ALA A 182 -10.92 6.54 4.52
N VAL A 183 -10.37 5.34 4.73
CA VAL A 183 -10.06 4.78 6.05
C VAL A 183 -8.57 4.46 6.16
N ASP A 184 -8.08 4.31 7.39
CA ASP A 184 -6.72 3.83 7.59
C ASP A 184 -6.66 2.31 7.38
N TYR A 185 -5.96 1.89 6.32
CA TYR A 185 -5.76 0.48 5.98
C TYR A 185 -4.60 -0.18 6.73
N LEU A 186 -3.78 0.57 7.46
CA LEU A 186 -2.61 0.04 8.17
C LEU A 186 -2.97 -1.06 9.18
N PRO A 187 -3.97 -0.89 10.08
CA PRO A 187 -4.35 -1.93 11.01
C PRO A 187 -4.88 -3.20 10.32
N HIS A 188 -5.64 -3.03 9.24
CA HIS A 188 -6.17 -4.14 8.47
C HIS A 188 -5.05 -4.94 7.81
N ALA A 189 -4.14 -4.28 7.10
CA ALA A 189 -2.99 -4.92 6.48
C ALA A 189 -2.12 -5.66 7.52
N HIS A 190 -1.88 -5.03 8.67
CA HIS A 190 -1.10 -5.65 9.75
C HIS A 190 -1.75 -6.93 10.29
N ASN A 191 -3.06 -6.92 10.51
CA ASN A 191 -3.79 -8.10 10.97
C ASN A 191 -3.77 -9.22 9.92
N TYR A 192 -3.96 -8.89 8.65
CA TYR A 192 -3.89 -9.89 7.57
C TYR A 192 -2.50 -10.49 7.39
N PHE A 193 -1.44 -9.71 7.57
CA PHE A 193 -0.09 -10.26 7.59
C PHE A 193 0.13 -11.20 8.78
N LYS A 194 -0.31 -10.84 9.98
CA LYS A 194 -0.23 -11.74 11.16
C LYS A 194 -0.96 -13.05 10.92
N GLU A 195 -2.17 -12.97 10.34
CA GLU A 195 -2.95 -14.16 10.00
C GLU A 195 -2.24 -15.01 8.95
N ALA A 196 -1.71 -14.40 7.88
CA ALA A 196 -0.97 -15.10 6.84
C ALA A 196 0.29 -15.78 7.39
N VAL A 197 1.04 -15.12 8.28
CA VAL A 197 2.20 -15.69 8.97
C VAL A 197 1.79 -16.87 9.83
N ALA A 198 0.75 -16.74 10.65
CA ALA A 198 0.27 -17.82 11.51
C ALA A 198 -0.15 -19.06 10.71
N ILE A 199 -0.86 -18.87 9.60
CA ILE A 199 -1.26 -19.95 8.68
C ILE A 199 -0.04 -20.59 8.02
N ALA A 200 0.93 -19.79 7.57
CA ALA A 200 2.14 -20.29 6.94
C ALA A 200 2.99 -21.09 7.94
N ASP A 201 3.13 -20.62 9.18
CA ASP A 201 3.88 -21.30 10.23
C ASP A 201 3.25 -22.63 10.65
N GLN A 202 1.93 -22.71 10.60
CA GLN A 202 1.18 -23.93 10.94
C GLN A 202 1.19 -24.97 9.84
N LEU A 203 1.18 -24.56 8.57
CA LEU A 203 0.92 -25.45 7.44
C LEU A 203 2.17 -25.80 6.62
N LEU A 204 3.23 -24.98 6.68
CA LEU A 204 4.42 -25.13 5.85
C LEU A 204 5.66 -25.22 6.71
N TRP A 205 6.65 -26.02 6.28
CA TRP A 205 7.94 -26.15 6.97
C TRP A 205 8.83 -24.91 6.79
N GLY A 206 9.89 -24.78 7.62
CA GLY A 206 10.69 -23.56 7.74
C GLY A 206 11.39 -23.10 6.46
N SER A 207 11.87 -24.04 5.62
CA SER A 207 12.55 -23.74 4.36
C SER A 207 11.61 -23.58 3.16
N HIS A 208 10.29 -23.74 3.33
CA HIS A 208 9.33 -23.63 2.25
C HIS A 208 9.29 -22.23 1.65
N SER A 209 9.56 -22.09 0.34
CA SER A 209 9.72 -20.77 -0.32
C SER A 209 8.48 -19.87 -0.20
N LEU A 210 7.26 -20.44 -0.18
CA LEU A 210 6.05 -19.67 0.03
C LEU A 210 5.95 -19.13 1.46
N ARG A 211 6.32 -19.91 2.50
CA ARG A 211 6.39 -19.43 3.89
C ARG A 211 7.42 -18.30 4.01
N LEU A 212 8.58 -18.46 3.39
CA LEU A 212 9.61 -17.42 3.35
C LEU A 212 9.12 -16.15 2.65
N SER A 213 8.35 -16.29 1.57
CA SER A 213 7.74 -15.18 0.85
C SER A 213 6.78 -14.38 1.74
N VAL A 214 5.93 -15.06 2.53
CA VAL A 214 5.02 -14.40 3.51
C VAL A 214 5.81 -13.58 4.52
N LYS A 215 6.80 -14.20 5.19
CA LYS A 215 7.59 -13.56 6.25
C LYS A 215 8.49 -12.44 5.73
N THR A 216 9.02 -12.59 4.50
CA THR A 216 9.82 -11.54 3.85
C THR A 216 8.98 -10.30 3.57
N GLU A 217 7.77 -10.46 3.06
CA GLU A 217 6.88 -9.32 2.81
C GLU A 217 6.39 -8.69 4.11
N TYR A 218 6.08 -9.50 5.12
CA TYR A 218 5.70 -8.98 6.44
C TYR A 218 6.83 -8.17 7.08
N ALA A 219 8.09 -8.65 7.01
CA ALA A 219 9.23 -7.89 7.49
C ALA A 219 9.41 -6.55 6.74
N ALA A 220 9.19 -6.54 5.41
CA ALA A 220 9.20 -5.31 4.62
C ALA A 220 8.08 -4.35 5.04
N PHE A 221 6.87 -4.85 5.25
CA PHE A 221 5.71 -4.08 5.70
C PHE A 221 5.95 -3.44 7.09
N LEU A 222 6.50 -4.20 8.04
CA LEU A 222 6.85 -3.67 9.37
C LEU A 222 7.83 -2.50 9.27
N TYR A 223 8.83 -2.61 8.40
CA TYR A 223 9.83 -1.55 8.20
C TYR A 223 9.27 -0.34 7.47
N GLU A 224 8.56 -0.56 6.36
CA GLU A 224 8.17 0.50 5.42
C GLU A 224 6.88 1.22 5.83
N CYS A 225 5.93 0.52 6.45
CA CYS A 225 4.60 1.04 6.76
C CYS A 225 4.35 1.23 8.26
N VAL A 226 4.73 0.25 9.09
CA VAL A 226 4.57 0.33 10.55
C VAL A 226 5.69 1.19 11.17
N HIS A 227 6.81 1.32 10.47
CA HIS A 227 8.04 1.99 10.94
C HIS A 227 8.69 1.33 12.17
N ASP A 228 8.41 0.04 12.37
CA ASP A 228 9.04 -0.78 13.40
C ASP A 228 10.22 -1.57 12.81
N ALA A 229 11.39 -0.91 12.81
CA ALA A 229 12.61 -1.50 12.29
C ALA A 229 13.11 -2.68 13.13
N GLU A 230 12.82 -2.71 14.43
CA GLU A 230 13.25 -3.78 15.33
C GLU A 230 12.42 -5.03 15.14
N ALA A 231 11.10 -4.91 15.10
CA ALA A 231 10.22 -6.02 14.77
C ALA A 231 10.55 -6.60 13.38
N SER A 232 10.81 -5.74 12.38
CA SER A 232 11.23 -6.18 11.04
C SER A 232 12.52 -7.02 11.08
N ARG A 233 13.54 -6.57 11.82
CA ARG A 233 14.81 -7.31 11.98
C ARG A 233 14.62 -8.62 12.73
N THR A 234 13.78 -8.61 13.75
CA THR A 234 13.47 -9.81 14.55
C THR A 234 12.79 -10.87 13.69
N VAL A 235 11.76 -10.49 12.90
CA VAL A 235 11.11 -11.40 11.96
C VAL A 235 12.12 -11.95 10.96
N ALA A 236 12.97 -11.10 10.38
CA ALA A 236 13.98 -11.55 9.42
C ALA A 236 14.98 -12.53 10.03
N LYS A 237 15.49 -12.25 11.24
CA LYS A 237 16.44 -13.11 11.97
C LYS A 237 15.82 -14.46 12.29
N ASN A 238 14.63 -14.48 12.87
CA ASN A 238 13.94 -15.71 13.24
C ASN A 238 13.65 -16.57 12.01
N THR A 239 13.18 -15.94 10.93
CA THR A 239 12.91 -16.65 9.67
C THR A 239 14.15 -17.31 9.08
N ILE A 240 15.30 -16.64 9.13
CA ILE A 240 16.56 -17.23 8.67
C ILE A 240 16.95 -18.42 9.57
N GLY A 241 16.79 -18.30 10.90
CA GLY A 241 17.02 -19.40 11.82
C GLY A 241 16.16 -20.63 11.48
N GLU A 242 14.86 -20.43 11.27
CA GLU A 242 13.93 -21.50 10.88
C GLU A 242 14.32 -22.22 9.58
N VAL A 243 14.94 -21.52 8.63
CA VAL A 243 15.45 -22.14 7.39
C VAL A 243 16.63 -23.07 7.67
N TYR A 244 17.55 -22.65 8.56
CA TYR A 244 18.71 -23.48 8.91
C TYR A 244 18.35 -24.70 9.78
N ASP A 245 17.26 -24.57 10.56
CA ASP A 245 16.77 -25.66 11.41
C ASP A 245 15.88 -26.65 10.64
N ALA A 246 15.48 -26.30 9.40
CA ALA A 246 14.62 -27.14 8.58
C ALA A 246 15.39 -28.37 8.07
N THR A 247 14.82 -29.55 8.27
CA THR A 247 15.38 -30.85 7.85
C THR A 247 14.69 -31.43 6.63
N GLU A 248 13.61 -30.83 6.19
CA GLU A 248 12.80 -31.30 5.07
C GLU A 248 13.51 -31.06 3.73
N GLY A 249 13.41 -32.04 2.83
CA GLY A 249 13.92 -31.91 1.47
C GLY A 249 13.09 -30.92 0.64
N ILE A 250 13.77 -30.10 -0.13
CA ILE A 250 13.16 -29.16 -1.08
C ILE A 250 13.67 -29.41 -2.48
N ASP A 251 12.84 -29.17 -3.48
CA ASP A 251 13.27 -29.26 -4.89
C ASP A 251 14.19 -28.09 -5.27
N ASN A 252 14.86 -28.20 -6.41
CA ASN A 252 15.81 -27.19 -6.88
C ASN A 252 15.16 -25.82 -7.09
N ASP A 253 13.92 -25.77 -7.52
CA ASP A 253 13.19 -24.54 -7.75
C ASP A 253 12.87 -23.82 -6.44
N MET A 254 12.36 -24.57 -5.46
CA MET A 254 12.12 -24.07 -4.10
C MET A 254 13.43 -23.62 -3.43
N PHE A 255 14.50 -24.37 -3.65
CA PHE A 255 15.82 -24.01 -3.10
C PHE A 255 16.31 -22.67 -3.65
N ASN A 256 16.23 -22.44 -4.95
CA ASN A 256 16.63 -21.18 -5.57
C ASN A 256 15.78 -20.01 -5.06
N ASP A 257 14.47 -20.19 -4.96
CA ASP A 257 13.55 -19.20 -4.42
C ASP A 257 13.90 -18.90 -2.93
N ALA A 258 14.15 -19.94 -2.14
CA ALA A 258 14.53 -19.81 -0.73
C ALA A 258 15.85 -19.05 -0.57
N CYS A 259 16.89 -19.38 -1.34
CA CYS A 259 18.17 -18.66 -1.33
C CYS A 259 18.00 -17.17 -1.62
N THR A 260 17.17 -16.84 -2.61
CA THR A 260 16.88 -15.43 -2.97
C THR A 260 16.19 -14.70 -1.83
N LEU A 261 15.19 -15.32 -1.19
CA LEU A 261 14.44 -14.72 -0.10
C LEU A 261 15.30 -14.58 1.18
N VAL A 262 16.12 -15.57 1.51
CA VAL A 262 17.08 -15.51 2.62
C VAL A 262 18.09 -14.39 2.42
N ALA A 263 18.59 -14.19 1.19
CA ALA A 263 19.48 -13.07 0.89
C ALA A 263 18.81 -11.71 1.12
N ILE A 264 17.51 -11.59 0.82
CA ILE A 264 16.73 -10.37 1.09
C ILE A 264 16.54 -10.17 2.60
N LEU A 265 16.14 -11.21 3.33
CA LEU A 265 16.01 -11.16 4.78
C LEU A 265 17.33 -10.78 5.45
N GLY A 266 18.48 -11.31 4.98
CA GLY A 266 19.81 -10.94 5.45
C GLY A 266 20.13 -9.44 5.25
N LYS A 267 19.66 -8.83 4.15
CA LYS A 267 19.74 -7.39 3.95
C LYS A 267 18.83 -6.62 4.91
N MET A 268 17.64 -7.14 5.19
CA MET A 268 16.69 -6.51 6.13
C MET A 268 17.22 -6.51 7.57
N MET A 269 17.89 -7.56 7.99
CA MET A 269 18.57 -7.61 9.30
C MET A 269 19.60 -6.50 9.50
N LYS A 270 20.25 -6.06 8.42
CA LYS A 270 21.29 -5.02 8.46
C LYS A 270 20.75 -3.61 8.28
N ARG A 271 19.48 -3.43 7.93
CA ARG A 271 18.87 -2.10 7.74
C ARG A 271 18.86 -1.31 9.05
N GLY A 272 19.35 -0.08 9.01
CA GLY A 272 19.35 0.85 10.14
C GLY A 272 20.49 0.67 11.14
N LEU A 273 21.37 -0.34 11.00
CA LEU A 273 22.52 -0.53 11.89
C LEU A 273 23.76 0.29 11.48
N GLY A 274 23.78 0.87 10.29
CA GLY A 274 24.94 1.60 9.76
C GLY A 274 25.12 3.05 10.23
N SER A 275 24.17 3.60 11.01
CA SER A 275 24.20 5.01 11.43
C SER A 275 24.82 5.27 12.80
N ASN A 276 25.00 4.25 13.65
CA ASN A 276 25.47 4.44 15.01
C ASN A 276 26.97 4.11 15.25
N ASN A 277 27.68 3.53 14.26
CA ASN A 277 29.09 3.16 14.46
C ASN A 277 30.09 4.26 14.07
N THR A 278 29.64 5.44 13.62
CA THR A 278 30.54 6.56 13.32
C THR A 278 30.62 7.60 14.45
N ALA A 279 29.83 7.46 15.52
CA ALA A 279 29.81 8.42 16.63
C ALA A 279 30.67 7.99 17.85
N GLU A 280 31.12 6.74 17.93
CA GLU A 280 31.92 6.25 19.07
C GLU A 280 33.43 6.13 18.81
N ALA A 281 33.91 6.43 17.59
CA ALA A 281 35.34 6.29 17.25
C ALA A 281 36.14 7.60 17.28
N THR A 282 35.59 8.70 17.83
CA THR A 282 36.31 9.95 18.00
C THR A 282 36.21 10.46 19.45
N GLY A 283 36.82 9.75 20.36
CA GLY A 283 36.95 10.19 21.74
C GLY A 283 38.03 9.45 22.45
N THR A 284 39.15 10.16 22.71
CA THR A 284 40.29 9.83 23.54
C THR A 284 41.48 9.11 22.89
N ASP A 285 42.31 9.92 22.23
CA ASP A 285 43.76 9.73 22.35
C ASP A 285 44.36 11.08 22.84
N ASN A 286 44.46 11.21 24.14
CA ASN A 286 45.33 12.19 24.79
C ASN A 286 46.69 11.55 24.99
N GLY A 287 47.62 11.84 24.10
CA GLY A 287 48.99 11.49 24.20
C GLY A 287 49.65 12.10 25.44
N ALA A 288 50.12 11.23 26.34
CA ALA A 288 51.09 11.54 27.35
C ALA A 288 52.49 11.19 26.76
N ALA A 289 53.29 12.19 26.53
CA ALA A 289 54.72 12.02 26.24
C ALA A 289 55.49 11.53 27.46
N PRO A 290 56.45 10.60 27.32
CA PRO A 290 57.32 10.25 28.43
C PRO A 290 58.46 11.26 28.55
N PRO A 291 58.94 11.55 29.80
CA PRO A 291 60.05 12.50 30.07
C PRO A 291 61.38 11.85 29.68
N GLY A 292 62.26 12.70 29.15
CA GLY A 292 63.61 12.34 28.74
C GLY A 292 64.48 11.87 29.89
N MET A 293 65.49 11.09 29.51
CA MET A 293 66.74 10.87 30.25
C MET A 293 67.89 11.02 29.26
N ILE A 294 68.67 12.06 29.54
CA ILE A 294 70.15 12.22 29.50
C ILE A 294 70.87 11.30 28.49
#